data_790b50fac813af341245d2902a9d79c4
#
_entry.id   790b50fac813af341245d2902a9d79c4
#
_cell.length_a   1.000
_cell.length_b   1.000
_cell.length_c   1.000
_cell.angle_alpha   90.00
_cell.angle_beta   90.00
_cell.angle_gamma   90.00
#
_symmetry.space_group_name_H-M   'P 1'
#
loop_
_entity.id
_entity.type
_entity.pdbx_description
1 polymer ?
#
loop_
_entity_poly.entity_id
_entity_poly.type
_entity_poly.pdbx_seq_one_letter_code
_entity_poly.pdbx_strand_id
1 'polypeptide(L)'
;MQVITSVKEAKQIAKDWKSHQLSIGYVPTMGFLHDGHLSLVKHAKTQDKVIVSIFVNPMQFGPNEDFSSYPRDLERDIKMCQDNGVDMVFIPDATQMYLKNFSTYVDMNTITDKLCGAKRPGHFRGVCTVLTKFFNILNPDIVYMGQKDAQQCVVVRHMVDDLNFDLKIQICPIIREEDGLAKSSRNVYLSEEERKASLAISQSIFLAEKLVREGEKNTSKIIQAMKDILEKEKLIKIDYIELVDFNTMENIENITDNVLGAVAAFVGKTRLIDNFLVQGLK
;
A
#
# COMPACT_ATOMS: atom_id res chain seq x y z
N MET A 1 -0.74 25.37 2.39
CA MET A 1 0.04 24.17 2.01
C MET A 1 1.44 24.58 1.57
N GLN A 2 2.47 23.87 2.01
CA GLN A 2 3.85 24.07 1.58
C GLN A 2 4.30 22.91 0.69
N VAL A 3 5.05 23.19 -0.37
CA VAL A 3 5.67 22.16 -1.23
C VAL A 3 7.15 22.18 -0.95
N ILE A 4 7.67 21.10 -0.38
CA ILE A 4 9.03 20.99 0.14
C ILE A 4 9.77 19.87 -0.61
N THR A 5 10.95 20.19 -1.13
CA THR A 5 11.82 19.22 -1.82
C THR A 5 13.08 18.89 -1.01
N SER A 6 13.45 19.74 -0.05
CA SER A 6 14.64 19.57 0.77
C SER A 6 14.36 18.71 2.00
N VAL A 7 15.13 17.64 2.18
CA VAL A 7 15.11 16.78 3.38
C VAL A 7 15.37 17.61 4.65
N LYS A 8 16.34 18.56 4.60
CA LYS A 8 16.69 19.41 5.75
C LYS A 8 15.51 20.32 6.14
N GLU A 9 14.86 20.92 5.16
CA GLU A 9 13.73 21.83 5.36
C GLU A 9 12.51 21.07 5.90
N ALA A 10 12.13 19.93 5.29
CA ALA A 10 11.04 19.09 5.76
C ALA A 10 11.23 18.67 7.22
N LYS A 11 12.47 18.25 7.58
CA LYS A 11 12.82 17.89 8.95
C LYS A 11 12.70 19.07 9.92
N GLN A 12 13.09 20.29 9.48
CA GLN A 12 13.00 21.48 10.33
C GLN A 12 11.54 21.87 10.59
N ILE A 13 10.69 21.85 9.56
CA ILE A 13 9.26 22.16 9.69
C ILE A 13 8.56 21.14 10.61
N ALA A 14 8.81 19.86 10.42
CA ALA A 14 8.23 18.81 11.27
C ALA A 14 8.68 18.99 12.74
N LYS A 15 9.96 19.31 12.97
CA LYS A 15 10.48 19.60 14.31
C LYS A 15 9.83 20.83 14.93
N ASP A 16 9.60 21.87 14.14
CA ASP A 16 8.91 23.07 14.60
C ASP A 16 7.46 22.76 15.00
N TRP A 17 6.70 22.02 14.20
CA TRP A 17 5.36 21.59 14.57
C TRP A 17 5.34 20.76 15.86
N LYS A 18 6.27 19.83 16.02
CA LYS A 18 6.40 19.04 17.27
C LYS A 18 6.74 19.89 18.48
N SER A 19 7.55 20.93 18.33
CA SER A 19 7.89 21.85 19.43
C SER A 19 6.68 22.66 19.91
N HIS A 20 5.68 22.86 19.04
CA HIS A 20 4.38 23.47 19.36
C HIS A 20 3.32 22.43 19.77
N GLN A 21 3.73 21.18 20.05
CA GLN A 21 2.85 20.07 20.45
C GLN A 21 1.77 19.72 19.41
N LEU A 22 2.01 20.02 18.14
CA LEU A 22 1.08 19.65 17.05
C LEU A 22 1.30 18.21 16.64
N SER A 23 0.21 17.47 16.51
CA SER A 23 0.20 16.11 16.00
C SER A 23 0.33 16.09 14.47
N ILE A 24 1.06 15.09 13.94
CA ILE A 24 1.37 14.95 12.52
C ILE A 24 0.80 13.65 11.99
N GLY A 25 -0.15 13.76 11.03
CA GLY A 25 -0.62 12.65 10.20
C GLY A 25 0.18 12.56 8.91
N TYR A 26 0.67 11.37 8.58
CA TYR A 26 1.50 11.18 7.40
C TYR A 26 0.88 10.16 6.43
N VAL A 27 0.86 10.51 5.16
CA VAL A 27 0.40 9.66 4.05
C VAL A 27 1.55 9.45 3.07
N PRO A 28 2.25 8.29 3.11
CA PRO A 28 3.28 7.95 2.14
C PRO A 28 2.66 7.58 0.79
N THR A 29 3.12 8.21 -0.30
CA THR A 29 2.68 7.89 -1.66
C THR A 29 3.84 7.90 -2.65
N MET A 30 3.61 7.27 -3.80
CA MET A 30 4.51 7.38 -4.95
C MET A 30 4.02 8.40 -5.99
N GLY A 31 2.98 9.16 -5.68
CA GLY A 31 2.34 10.08 -6.63
C GLY A 31 1.31 9.40 -7.54
N PHE A 32 0.89 10.12 -8.58
CA PHE A 32 -0.24 9.80 -9.44
C PHE A 32 -1.49 9.51 -8.61
N LEU A 33 -1.83 10.51 -7.78
CA LEU A 33 -2.84 10.39 -6.73
C LEU A 33 -4.23 10.08 -7.32
N HIS A 34 -5.03 9.38 -6.54
CA HIS A 34 -6.43 9.05 -6.84
C HIS A 34 -7.24 9.04 -5.53
N ASP A 35 -8.56 8.83 -5.62
CA ASP A 35 -9.45 8.87 -4.45
C ASP A 35 -9.04 7.94 -3.32
N GLY A 36 -8.37 6.81 -3.63
CA GLY A 36 -7.77 5.94 -2.62
C GLY A 36 -6.76 6.68 -1.74
N HIS A 37 -5.87 7.48 -2.33
CA HIS A 37 -4.91 8.31 -1.59
C HIS A 37 -5.62 9.45 -0.86
N LEU A 38 -6.62 10.10 -1.49
CA LEU A 38 -7.39 11.17 -0.85
C LEU A 38 -8.21 10.67 0.35
N SER A 39 -8.65 9.42 0.34
CA SER A 39 -9.28 8.83 1.53
C SER A 39 -8.34 8.75 2.72
N LEU A 40 -7.04 8.42 2.49
CA LEU A 40 -6.02 8.45 3.54
C LEU A 40 -5.80 9.86 4.07
N VAL A 41 -5.71 10.86 3.17
CA VAL A 41 -5.62 12.28 3.56
C VAL A 41 -6.80 12.69 4.43
N LYS A 42 -8.03 12.26 4.07
CA LYS A 42 -9.23 12.54 4.85
C LYS A 42 -9.14 11.95 6.28
N HIS A 43 -8.65 10.74 6.43
CA HIS A 43 -8.40 10.15 7.75
C HIS A 43 -7.29 10.89 8.51
N ALA A 44 -6.23 11.32 7.82
CA ALA A 44 -5.12 12.05 8.42
C ALA A 44 -5.52 13.42 8.99
N LYS A 45 -6.63 14.00 8.54
CA LYS A 45 -7.16 15.27 9.08
C LYS A 45 -7.67 15.21 10.53
N THR A 46 -7.63 14.05 11.16
CA THR A 46 -7.80 13.93 12.62
C THR A 46 -6.58 14.42 13.40
N GLN A 47 -5.46 14.67 12.70
CA GLN A 47 -4.26 15.27 13.26
C GLN A 47 -4.20 16.77 12.95
N ASP A 48 -3.41 17.53 13.72
CA ASP A 48 -3.28 18.99 13.56
C ASP A 48 -2.59 19.37 12.25
N LYS A 49 -1.69 18.51 11.76
CA LYS A 49 -0.93 18.70 10.52
C LYS A 49 -0.97 17.44 9.67
N VAL A 50 -1.14 17.62 8.37
CA VAL A 50 -1.15 16.53 7.40
C VAL A 50 0.01 16.68 6.42
N ILE A 51 0.83 15.63 6.33
CA ILE A 51 1.92 15.53 5.37
C ILE A 51 1.60 14.44 4.35
N VAL A 52 1.78 14.74 3.07
CA VAL A 52 1.78 13.75 1.99
C VAL A 52 3.18 13.73 1.39
N SER A 53 3.81 12.57 1.28
CA SER A 53 5.01 12.45 0.45
C SER A 53 4.67 11.96 -0.95
N ILE A 54 5.37 12.49 -1.95
CA ILE A 54 5.32 12.01 -3.34
C ILE A 54 6.74 11.60 -3.73
N PHE A 55 7.01 10.29 -3.72
CA PHE A 55 8.35 9.79 -4.03
C PHE A 55 8.28 8.40 -4.67
N VAL A 56 8.57 8.32 -5.96
CA VAL A 56 8.74 7.03 -6.66
C VAL A 56 10.08 6.45 -6.23
N ASN A 57 10.03 5.56 -5.23
CA ASN A 57 11.22 5.03 -4.59
C ASN A 57 11.95 3.99 -5.47
N PRO A 58 13.15 4.28 -6.00
CA PRO A 58 13.85 3.34 -6.89
C PRO A 58 14.22 2.02 -6.22
N MET A 59 14.41 2.01 -4.88
CA MET A 59 14.88 0.83 -4.16
C MET A 59 13.82 -0.27 -3.99
N GLN A 60 12.54 0.04 -4.20
CA GLN A 60 11.47 -0.96 -4.08
C GLN A 60 11.04 -1.57 -5.40
N PHE A 61 11.68 -1.21 -6.50
CA PHE A 61 11.41 -1.77 -7.83
C PHE A 61 12.51 -2.75 -8.22
N GLY A 62 12.10 -3.92 -8.66
CA GLY A 62 12.98 -4.89 -9.30
C GLY A 62 13.40 -4.46 -10.71
N PRO A 63 14.40 -5.12 -11.30
CA PRO A 63 14.96 -4.74 -12.60
C PRO A 63 13.95 -4.83 -13.76
N ASN A 64 12.90 -5.64 -13.61
CA ASN A 64 11.87 -5.85 -14.63
C ASN A 64 10.52 -5.20 -14.25
N GLU A 65 10.50 -4.33 -13.25
CA GLU A 65 9.30 -3.64 -12.83
C GLU A 65 9.15 -2.25 -13.48
N ASP A 66 8.00 -1.64 -13.31
CA ASP A 66 7.53 -0.44 -14.00
C ASP A 66 8.13 0.89 -13.46
N PHE A 67 9.33 0.90 -12.89
CA PHE A 67 9.92 2.12 -12.31
C PHE A 67 10.01 3.28 -13.30
N SER A 68 10.50 3.02 -14.53
CA SER A 68 10.67 4.05 -15.56
C SER A 68 9.33 4.55 -16.12
N SER A 69 8.35 3.65 -16.24
CA SER A 69 7.02 3.93 -16.79
C SER A 69 5.97 4.25 -15.72
N TYR A 70 6.33 4.19 -14.42
CA TYR A 70 5.39 4.50 -13.34
C TYR A 70 4.78 5.89 -13.55
N PRO A 71 3.44 6.03 -13.52
CA PRO A 71 2.78 7.26 -13.90
C PRO A 71 3.14 8.41 -12.96
N ARG A 72 3.33 9.59 -13.52
CA ARG A 72 3.68 10.82 -12.78
C ARG A 72 2.89 11.99 -13.33
N ASP A 73 2.26 12.74 -12.45
CA ASP A 73 1.59 14.00 -12.75
C ASP A 73 1.68 14.90 -11.51
N LEU A 74 2.83 15.50 -11.33
CA LEU A 74 3.16 16.23 -10.11
C LEU A 74 2.28 17.46 -9.90
N GLU A 75 1.98 18.20 -10.97
CA GLU A 75 1.14 19.41 -10.88
C GLU A 75 -0.27 19.06 -10.42
N ARG A 76 -0.86 18.02 -11.01
CA ARG A 76 -2.16 17.49 -10.61
C ARG A 76 -2.15 16.98 -9.17
N ASP A 77 -1.10 16.24 -8.77
CA ASP A 77 -0.97 15.70 -7.43
C ASP A 77 -0.89 16.80 -6.37
N ILE A 78 -0.08 17.84 -6.62
CA ILE A 78 0.04 19.04 -5.75
C ILE A 78 -1.33 19.72 -5.63
N LYS A 79 -2.02 19.93 -6.75
CA LYS A 79 -3.36 20.53 -6.72
C LYS A 79 -4.35 19.68 -5.93
N MET A 80 -4.35 18.37 -6.12
CA MET A 80 -5.21 17.46 -5.34
C MET A 80 -4.92 17.54 -3.84
N CYS A 81 -3.65 17.61 -3.44
CA CYS A 81 -3.27 17.80 -2.03
C CYS A 81 -3.76 19.15 -1.50
N GLN A 82 -3.61 20.23 -2.27
CA GLN A 82 -4.06 21.56 -1.87
C GLN A 82 -5.58 21.61 -1.69
N ASP A 83 -6.33 21.09 -2.65
CA ASP A 83 -7.81 21.06 -2.62
C ASP A 83 -8.33 20.21 -1.45
N ASN A 84 -7.53 19.27 -0.96
CA ASN A 84 -7.87 18.41 0.19
C ASN A 84 -7.24 18.86 1.52
N GLY A 85 -6.66 20.07 1.59
CA GLY A 85 -6.22 20.70 2.83
C GLY A 85 -5.00 20.01 3.48
N VAL A 86 -4.07 19.51 2.67
CA VAL A 86 -2.76 19.03 3.12
C VAL A 86 -1.92 20.23 3.58
N ASP A 87 -1.17 20.11 4.67
CA ASP A 87 -0.29 21.18 5.17
C ASP A 87 1.06 21.19 4.47
N MET A 88 1.65 19.99 4.22
CA MET A 88 2.93 19.83 3.53
C MET A 88 2.86 18.71 2.49
N VAL A 89 3.31 19.01 1.27
CA VAL A 89 3.65 17.99 0.27
C VAL A 89 5.17 17.88 0.21
N PHE A 90 5.70 16.72 0.58
CA PHE A 90 7.14 16.46 0.59
C PHE A 90 7.55 15.65 -0.63
N ILE A 91 8.39 16.22 -1.49
CA ILE A 91 8.80 15.68 -2.79
C ILE A 91 10.33 15.62 -2.85
N PRO A 92 10.98 14.72 -2.10
CA PRO A 92 12.43 14.66 -2.10
C PRO A 92 12.97 14.12 -3.42
N ASP A 93 14.15 14.60 -3.81
CA ASP A 93 14.93 14.00 -4.88
C ASP A 93 15.63 12.71 -4.40
N ALA A 94 15.78 11.74 -5.30
CA ALA A 94 16.41 10.46 -4.98
C ALA A 94 17.86 10.61 -4.50
N THR A 95 18.58 11.62 -4.98
CA THR A 95 19.97 11.90 -4.55
C THR A 95 20.05 12.43 -3.13
N GLN A 96 19.01 13.06 -2.61
CA GLN A 96 18.90 13.46 -1.21
C GLN A 96 18.46 12.30 -0.31
N MET A 97 17.63 11.41 -0.83
CA MET A 97 17.20 10.21 -0.09
C MET A 97 18.31 9.16 -0.03
N TYR A 98 19.05 8.99 -1.11
CA TYR A 98 20.12 7.99 -1.23
C TYR A 98 21.40 8.66 -1.73
N LEU A 99 22.28 9.03 -0.79
CA LEU A 99 23.57 9.62 -1.12
C LEU A 99 24.44 8.63 -1.89
N LYS A 100 25.44 9.12 -2.64
CA LYS A 100 26.32 8.29 -3.48
C LYS A 100 26.94 7.10 -2.74
N ASN A 101 27.20 7.22 -1.44
CA ASN A 101 27.76 6.17 -0.59
C ASN A 101 26.74 5.55 0.35
N PHE A 102 25.45 5.58 -0.01
CA PHE A 102 24.40 4.98 0.80
C PHE A 102 24.58 3.46 0.91
N SER A 103 24.62 2.95 2.14
CA SER A 103 24.95 1.56 2.45
C SER A 103 24.10 0.91 3.53
N THR A 104 23.16 1.69 4.11
CA THR A 104 22.33 1.23 5.23
C THR A 104 20.94 0.84 4.73
N TYR A 105 20.50 -0.35 5.11
CA TYR A 105 19.17 -0.87 4.76
C TYR A 105 18.43 -1.33 5.99
N VAL A 106 17.10 -1.25 5.94
CA VAL A 106 16.21 -1.92 6.88
C VAL A 106 15.58 -3.09 6.13
N ASP A 107 15.82 -4.29 6.61
CA ASP A 107 15.32 -5.52 6.01
C ASP A 107 14.53 -6.34 7.03
N MET A 108 13.63 -7.16 6.56
CA MET A 108 12.79 -8.01 7.39
C MET A 108 12.70 -9.39 6.77
N ASN A 109 12.73 -10.43 7.63
CA ASN A 109 12.61 -11.81 7.22
C ASN A 109 11.21 -12.36 7.54
N THR A 110 10.91 -13.56 7.07
CA THR A 110 9.67 -14.33 7.31
C THR A 110 8.42 -13.72 6.70
N ILE A 111 7.88 -12.63 7.23
CA ILE A 111 6.67 -11.97 6.72
C ILE A 111 6.86 -11.48 5.27
N THR A 112 8.08 -11.14 4.90
CA THR A 112 8.45 -10.66 3.57
C THR A 112 8.75 -11.78 2.57
N ASP A 113 8.78 -13.05 3.03
CA ASP A 113 9.03 -14.22 2.19
C ASP A 113 7.74 -14.84 1.61
N LYS A 114 6.61 -14.18 1.84
CA LYS A 114 5.26 -14.62 1.45
C LYS A 114 4.64 -13.66 0.43
N LEU A 115 3.55 -14.07 -0.20
CA LEU A 115 2.70 -13.21 -1.05
C LEU A 115 3.52 -12.35 -2.04
N CYS A 116 3.36 -11.01 -1.96
CA CYS A 116 4.11 -10.06 -2.79
C CYS A 116 5.62 -10.15 -2.57
N GLY A 117 6.08 -10.38 -1.34
CA GLY A 117 7.50 -10.46 -1.04
C GLY A 117 8.19 -11.65 -1.71
N ALA A 118 7.55 -12.83 -1.73
CA ALA A 118 8.01 -14.01 -2.45
C ALA A 118 8.16 -13.76 -3.97
N LYS A 119 7.29 -12.91 -4.53
CA LYS A 119 7.25 -12.59 -5.97
C LYS A 119 8.11 -11.40 -6.38
N ARG A 120 8.52 -10.58 -5.41
CA ARG A 120 9.24 -9.32 -5.62
C ARG A 120 10.46 -9.24 -4.69
N PRO A 121 11.55 -10.00 -4.94
CA PRO A 121 12.74 -9.99 -4.09
C PRO A 121 13.29 -8.57 -3.90
N GLY A 122 13.57 -8.19 -2.64
CA GLY A 122 14.09 -6.87 -2.27
C GLY A 122 13.05 -5.74 -2.18
N HIS A 123 11.81 -5.97 -2.60
CA HIS A 123 10.74 -4.97 -2.56
C HIS A 123 10.54 -4.41 -1.15
N PHE A 124 10.28 -5.25 -0.17
CA PHE A 124 10.02 -4.81 1.20
C PHE A 124 11.26 -4.23 1.89
N ARG A 125 12.46 -4.70 1.57
CA ARG A 125 13.70 -4.01 1.98
C ARG A 125 13.74 -2.56 1.50
N GLY A 126 13.32 -2.31 0.25
CA GLY A 126 13.18 -0.95 -0.28
C GLY A 126 12.11 -0.14 0.44
N VAL A 127 10.94 -0.75 0.72
CA VAL A 127 9.83 -0.12 1.45
C VAL A 127 10.24 0.22 2.89
N CYS A 128 10.77 -0.74 3.65
CA CYS A 128 11.19 -0.53 5.03
C CYS A 128 12.29 0.56 5.12
N THR A 129 13.26 0.54 4.19
CA THR A 129 14.34 1.53 4.17
C THR A 129 13.81 2.94 3.91
N VAL A 130 12.94 3.13 2.92
CA VAL A 130 12.41 4.47 2.60
C VAL A 130 11.50 4.99 3.70
N LEU A 131 10.62 4.14 4.25
CA LEU A 131 9.72 4.56 5.33
C LEU A 131 10.48 4.88 6.62
N THR A 132 11.50 4.09 6.99
CA THR A 132 12.40 4.44 8.10
C THR A 132 13.01 5.83 7.91
N LYS A 133 13.45 6.17 6.69
CA LYS A 133 13.98 7.53 6.41
C LYS A 133 12.90 8.59 6.55
N PHE A 134 11.71 8.37 6.01
CA PHE A 134 10.59 9.30 6.15
C PHE A 134 10.18 9.49 7.61
N PHE A 135 10.11 8.44 8.40
CA PHE A 135 9.77 8.53 9.83
C PHE A 135 10.81 9.36 10.59
N ASN A 136 12.10 9.17 10.30
CA ASN A 136 13.18 9.98 10.91
C ASN A 136 13.23 11.44 10.41
N ILE A 137 12.69 11.74 9.23
CA ILE A 137 12.64 13.10 8.68
C ILE A 137 11.40 13.84 9.19
N LEU A 138 10.24 13.21 9.15
CA LEU A 138 8.94 13.83 9.35
C LEU A 138 8.40 13.67 10.78
N ASN A 139 8.91 12.70 11.54
CA ASN A 139 8.51 12.39 12.91
C ASN A 139 6.98 12.36 13.10
N PRO A 140 6.21 11.57 12.31
CA PRO A 140 4.76 11.54 12.39
C PRO A 140 4.26 10.87 13.67
N ASP A 141 3.05 11.20 14.12
CA ASP A 141 2.36 10.49 15.20
C ASP A 141 1.55 9.31 14.65
N ILE A 142 0.92 9.51 13.49
CA ILE A 142 0.15 8.45 12.83
C ILE A 142 0.49 8.42 11.34
N VAL A 143 0.77 7.22 10.84
CA VAL A 143 0.96 6.95 9.40
C VAL A 143 -0.27 6.24 8.86
N TYR A 144 -0.88 6.80 7.82
CA TYR A 144 -2.11 6.28 7.21
C TYR A 144 -1.77 5.48 5.95
N MET A 145 -2.14 4.20 5.94
CA MET A 145 -1.84 3.27 4.85
C MET A 145 -3.11 2.57 4.37
N GLY A 146 -3.19 2.30 3.07
CA GLY A 146 -4.35 1.63 2.48
C GLY A 146 -4.29 0.12 2.63
N GLN A 147 -5.40 -0.50 3.07
CA GLN A 147 -5.56 -1.95 3.16
C GLN A 147 -5.27 -2.66 1.82
N LYS A 148 -5.44 -1.99 0.69
CA LYS A 148 -5.14 -2.58 -0.62
C LYS A 148 -3.74 -3.20 -0.65
N ASP A 149 -2.77 -2.59 -0.01
CA ASP A 149 -1.39 -3.08 0.13
C ASP A 149 -1.21 -3.75 1.52
N ALA A 150 -2.11 -4.71 1.85
CA ALA A 150 -2.26 -5.28 3.18
C ALA A 150 -0.97 -5.87 3.75
N GLN A 151 -0.20 -6.63 2.95
CA GLN A 151 1.09 -7.15 3.41
C GLN A 151 2.06 -6.01 3.75
N GLN A 152 2.09 -4.93 2.97
CA GLN A 152 2.91 -3.76 3.30
C GLN A 152 2.50 -3.14 4.64
N CYS A 153 1.19 -3.05 4.92
CA CYS A 153 0.71 -2.54 6.20
C CYS A 153 1.23 -3.38 7.39
N VAL A 154 1.21 -4.70 7.26
CA VAL A 154 1.71 -5.61 8.31
C VAL A 154 3.24 -5.50 8.45
N VAL A 155 3.97 -5.53 7.34
CA VAL A 155 5.44 -5.36 7.33
C VAL A 155 5.85 -4.05 8.01
N VAL A 156 5.16 -2.95 7.68
CA VAL A 156 5.50 -1.64 8.26
C VAL A 156 5.12 -1.56 9.73
N ARG A 157 4.01 -2.18 10.15
CA ARG A 157 3.63 -2.27 11.56
C ARG A 157 4.68 -3.02 12.38
N HIS A 158 5.12 -4.19 11.90
CA HIS A 158 6.21 -4.93 12.56
C HIS A 158 7.50 -4.12 12.61
N MET A 159 7.87 -3.44 11.53
CA MET A 159 9.05 -2.56 11.53
C MET A 159 8.94 -1.45 12.59
N VAL A 160 7.76 -0.85 12.74
CA VAL A 160 7.51 0.19 13.76
C VAL A 160 7.69 -0.38 15.16
N ASP A 161 7.11 -1.54 15.42
CA ASP A 161 7.19 -2.20 16.73
C ASP A 161 8.64 -2.66 17.04
N ASP A 162 9.28 -3.36 16.11
CA ASP A 162 10.64 -3.91 16.28
C ASP A 162 11.71 -2.83 16.46
N LEU A 163 11.55 -1.69 15.75
CA LEU A 163 12.50 -0.56 15.83
C LEU A 163 12.09 0.49 16.86
N ASN A 164 11.03 0.24 17.62
CA ASN A 164 10.53 1.12 18.68
C ASN A 164 10.27 2.57 18.20
N PHE A 165 9.66 2.72 17.02
CA PHE A 165 9.22 4.02 16.57
C PHE A 165 8.03 4.52 17.41
N ASP A 166 8.08 5.75 17.86
CA ASP A 166 6.97 6.39 18.58
C ASP A 166 5.91 6.94 17.61
N LEU A 167 5.28 6.03 16.88
CA LEU A 167 4.19 6.34 15.95
C LEU A 167 3.20 5.16 15.85
N LYS A 168 2.02 5.42 15.29
CA LYS A 168 1.01 4.38 15.03
C LYS A 168 0.75 4.20 13.54
N ILE A 169 0.49 2.96 13.11
CA ILE A 169 0.02 2.67 11.74
C ILE A 169 -1.50 2.55 11.76
N GLN A 170 -2.17 3.42 11.00
CA GLN A 170 -3.60 3.37 10.76
C GLN A 170 -3.88 2.78 9.39
N ILE A 171 -4.48 1.58 9.35
CA ILE A 171 -4.90 0.94 8.11
C ILE A 171 -6.29 1.46 7.74
N CYS A 172 -6.44 1.96 6.52
CA CYS A 172 -7.69 2.51 5.99
C CYS A 172 -8.29 1.57 4.92
N PRO A 173 -9.63 1.51 4.82
CA PRO A 173 -10.31 0.61 3.88
C PRO A 173 -9.91 0.81 2.42
N ILE A 174 -10.11 -0.23 1.61
CA ILE A 174 -9.90 -0.18 0.16
C ILE A 174 -10.97 0.73 -0.47
N ILE A 175 -10.54 1.69 -1.27
CA ILE A 175 -11.42 2.47 -2.13
C ILE A 175 -11.49 1.81 -3.51
N ARG A 176 -12.70 1.69 -4.02
CA ARG A 176 -12.99 1.02 -5.29
C ARG A 176 -13.58 1.99 -6.32
N GLU A 177 -13.44 1.66 -7.59
CA GLU A 177 -14.22 2.25 -8.66
C GLU A 177 -15.71 1.85 -8.53
N GLU A 178 -16.60 2.53 -9.25
CA GLU A 178 -18.06 2.23 -9.21
C GLU A 178 -18.40 0.78 -9.55
N ASP A 179 -17.61 0.14 -10.42
CA ASP A 179 -17.75 -1.26 -10.83
C ASP A 179 -17.05 -2.27 -9.90
N GLY A 180 -16.43 -1.80 -8.83
CA GLY A 180 -15.84 -2.62 -7.77
C GLY A 180 -14.34 -2.83 -7.89
N LEU A 181 -13.67 -2.47 -9.00
CA LEU A 181 -12.22 -2.60 -9.13
C LEU A 181 -11.51 -1.74 -8.07
N ALA A 182 -10.53 -2.31 -7.36
CA ALA A 182 -9.72 -1.56 -6.41
C ALA A 182 -8.97 -0.42 -7.11
N LYS A 183 -9.06 0.81 -6.57
CA LYS A 183 -8.35 1.96 -7.15
C LYS A 183 -6.85 1.77 -7.06
N SER A 184 -6.17 1.99 -8.20
CA SER A 184 -4.72 1.86 -8.32
C SER A 184 -4.20 2.81 -9.40
N SER A 185 -3.03 3.41 -9.16
CA SER A 185 -2.33 4.20 -10.17
C SER A 185 -2.00 3.38 -11.42
N ARG A 186 -1.91 2.05 -11.30
CA ARG A 186 -1.67 1.14 -12.43
C ARG A 186 -2.89 0.86 -13.30
N ASN A 187 -4.10 1.24 -12.87
CA ASN A 187 -5.32 1.01 -13.67
C ASN A 187 -5.28 1.76 -15.03
N VAL A 188 -4.49 2.84 -15.13
CA VAL A 188 -4.32 3.61 -16.37
C VAL A 188 -3.54 2.85 -17.46
N TYR A 189 -2.87 1.76 -17.12
CA TYR A 189 -2.17 0.94 -18.11
C TYR A 189 -3.08 -0.01 -18.88
N LEU A 190 -4.29 -0.26 -18.35
CA LEU A 190 -5.21 -1.23 -18.91
C LEU A 190 -5.87 -0.72 -20.19
N SER A 191 -5.87 -1.52 -21.25
CA SER A 191 -6.76 -1.33 -22.38
C SER A 191 -8.23 -1.49 -21.97
N GLU A 192 -9.18 -1.14 -22.82
CA GLU A 192 -10.62 -1.32 -22.51
C GLU A 192 -10.97 -2.79 -22.27
N GLU A 193 -10.37 -3.71 -23.00
CA GLU A 193 -10.59 -5.15 -22.83
C GLU A 193 -9.97 -5.64 -21.52
N GLU A 194 -8.73 -5.24 -21.25
CA GLU A 194 -8.03 -5.56 -20.00
C GLU A 194 -8.78 -4.96 -18.80
N ARG A 195 -9.30 -3.73 -18.94
CA ARG A 195 -10.08 -3.08 -17.87
C ARG A 195 -11.36 -3.85 -17.54
N LYS A 196 -12.07 -4.40 -18.54
CA LYS A 196 -13.23 -5.26 -18.34
C LYS A 196 -12.84 -6.57 -17.66
N ALA A 197 -11.80 -7.23 -18.17
CA ALA A 197 -11.30 -8.48 -17.59
C ALA A 197 -10.86 -8.32 -16.14
N SER A 198 -10.25 -7.17 -15.78
CA SER A 198 -9.75 -6.91 -14.43
C SER A 198 -10.83 -6.96 -13.35
N LEU A 199 -12.12 -6.80 -13.70
CA LEU A 199 -13.24 -6.90 -12.76
C LEU A 199 -13.36 -8.28 -12.12
N ALA A 200 -12.90 -9.34 -12.80
CA ALA A 200 -12.88 -10.67 -12.22
C ALA A 200 -12.05 -10.74 -10.92
N ILE A 201 -11.05 -9.86 -10.75
CA ILE A 201 -10.26 -9.77 -9.51
C ILE A 201 -11.16 -9.39 -8.35
N SER A 202 -11.89 -8.28 -8.43
CA SER A 202 -12.80 -7.85 -7.36
C SER A 202 -13.99 -8.80 -7.20
N GLN A 203 -14.51 -9.38 -8.28
CA GLN A 203 -15.57 -10.39 -8.21
C GLN A 203 -15.11 -11.63 -7.43
N SER A 204 -13.86 -12.08 -7.61
CA SER A 204 -13.30 -13.20 -6.86
C SER A 204 -13.20 -12.89 -5.37
N ILE A 205 -12.81 -11.66 -5.01
CA ILE A 205 -12.77 -11.18 -3.63
C ILE A 205 -14.18 -11.16 -3.02
N PHE A 206 -15.17 -10.58 -3.70
CA PHE A 206 -16.54 -10.51 -3.20
C PHE A 206 -17.17 -11.88 -3.02
N LEU A 207 -16.87 -12.84 -3.94
CA LEU A 207 -17.31 -14.23 -3.75
C LEU A 207 -16.67 -14.86 -2.51
N ALA A 208 -15.36 -14.67 -2.29
CA ALA A 208 -14.67 -15.19 -1.13
C ALA A 208 -15.25 -14.64 0.18
N GLU A 209 -15.46 -13.32 0.25
CA GLU A 209 -16.11 -12.69 1.40
C GLU A 209 -17.51 -13.24 1.66
N LYS A 210 -18.28 -13.46 0.59
CA LYS A 210 -19.63 -14.05 0.69
C LYS A 210 -19.56 -15.46 1.27
N LEU A 211 -18.71 -16.33 0.73
CA LEU A 211 -18.53 -17.70 1.21
C LEU A 211 -18.16 -17.75 2.70
N VAL A 212 -17.24 -16.89 3.13
CA VAL A 212 -16.86 -16.78 4.55
C VAL A 212 -18.06 -16.35 5.42
N ARG A 213 -18.84 -15.35 4.98
CA ARG A 213 -20.04 -14.90 5.71
C ARG A 213 -21.13 -15.98 5.78
N GLU A 214 -21.22 -16.83 4.77
CA GLU A 214 -22.16 -17.98 4.70
C GLU A 214 -21.63 -19.19 5.49
N GLY A 215 -20.47 -19.10 6.12
CA GLY A 215 -19.92 -20.10 7.04
C GLY A 215 -18.96 -21.11 6.43
N GLU A 216 -18.49 -20.91 5.17
CA GLU A 216 -17.42 -21.73 4.62
C GLU A 216 -16.11 -21.40 5.35
N LYS A 217 -15.50 -22.43 5.95
CA LYS A 217 -14.26 -22.30 6.71
C LYS A 217 -13.05 -22.89 5.99
N ASN A 218 -13.25 -23.77 5.04
CA ASN A 218 -12.15 -24.43 4.32
C ASN A 218 -11.53 -23.49 3.29
N THR A 219 -10.27 -23.11 3.53
CA THR A 219 -9.55 -22.16 2.67
C THR A 219 -9.34 -22.67 1.27
N SER A 220 -9.12 -23.98 1.08
CA SER A 220 -8.92 -24.57 -0.24
C SER A 220 -10.17 -24.45 -1.12
N LYS A 221 -11.37 -24.58 -0.55
CA LYS A 221 -12.64 -24.38 -1.27
C LYS A 221 -12.81 -22.93 -1.68
N ILE A 222 -12.47 -21.97 -0.79
CA ILE A 222 -12.56 -20.55 -1.07
C ILE A 222 -11.56 -20.18 -2.18
N ILE A 223 -10.31 -20.62 -2.08
CA ILE A 223 -9.29 -20.42 -3.12
C ILE A 223 -9.73 -20.97 -4.47
N GLN A 224 -10.31 -22.18 -4.48
CA GLN A 224 -10.79 -22.77 -5.73
C GLN A 224 -11.93 -21.95 -6.35
N ALA A 225 -12.88 -21.48 -5.55
CA ALA A 225 -13.96 -20.64 -6.03
C ALA A 225 -13.46 -19.30 -6.61
N MET A 226 -12.45 -18.69 -5.99
CA MET A 226 -11.78 -17.48 -6.52
C MET A 226 -11.09 -17.80 -7.86
N LYS A 227 -10.38 -18.91 -7.92
CA LYS A 227 -9.66 -19.37 -9.11
C LYS A 227 -10.59 -19.61 -10.27
N ASP A 228 -11.75 -20.25 -10.03
CA ASP A 228 -12.76 -20.56 -11.06
C ASP A 228 -13.34 -19.28 -11.70
N ILE A 229 -13.35 -18.14 -10.99
CA ILE A 229 -13.74 -16.85 -11.57
C ILE A 229 -12.62 -16.31 -12.45
N LEU A 230 -11.40 -16.27 -11.94
CA LEU A 230 -10.26 -15.64 -12.61
C LEU A 230 -9.86 -16.39 -13.88
N GLU A 231 -9.94 -17.72 -13.89
CA GLU A 231 -9.57 -18.56 -15.05
C GLU A 231 -10.58 -18.49 -16.22
N LYS A 232 -11.77 -17.91 -16.01
CA LYS A 232 -12.71 -17.62 -17.11
C LYS A 232 -12.21 -16.49 -18.00
N GLU A 233 -11.37 -15.60 -17.47
CA GLU A 233 -10.85 -14.46 -18.19
C GLU A 233 -9.49 -14.78 -18.82
N LYS A 234 -9.46 -14.89 -20.16
CA LYS A 234 -8.25 -15.25 -20.91
C LYS A 234 -7.09 -14.25 -20.77
N LEU A 235 -7.40 -13.00 -20.44
CA LEU A 235 -6.40 -11.94 -20.25
C LEU A 235 -5.81 -11.96 -18.84
N ILE A 236 -6.32 -12.79 -17.92
CA ILE A 236 -5.84 -12.90 -16.56
C ILE A 236 -4.87 -14.08 -16.41
N LYS A 237 -3.71 -13.78 -15.83
CA LYS A 237 -2.77 -14.79 -15.36
C LYS A 237 -2.60 -14.62 -13.85
N ILE A 238 -3.08 -15.61 -13.10
CA ILE A 238 -2.95 -15.62 -11.63
C ILE A 238 -1.47 -15.68 -11.25
N ASP A 239 -1.03 -14.79 -10.35
CA ASP A 239 0.29 -14.82 -9.73
C ASP A 239 0.23 -15.57 -8.40
N TYR A 240 -0.76 -15.25 -7.55
CA TYR A 240 -1.14 -16.04 -6.37
C TYR A 240 -2.60 -15.75 -5.95
N ILE A 241 -3.18 -16.73 -5.24
CA ILE A 241 -4.39 -16.59 -4.42
C ILE A 241 -4.06 -17.31 -3.12
N GLU A 242 -4.04 -16.57 -2.01
CA GLU A 242 -3.66 -17.13 -0.71
C GLU A 242 -4.58 -16.60 0.40
N LEU A 243 -4.89 -17.47 1.34
CA LEU A 243 -5.55 -17.11 2.61
C LEU A 243 -4.55 -17.36 3.74
N VAL A 244 -4.23 -16.29 4.46
CA VAL A 244 -3.17 -16.29 5.47
C VAL A 244 -3.66 -15.65 6.78
N ASP A 245 -3.01 -15.98 7.88
CA ASP A 245 -3.16 -15.19 9.11
C ASP A 245 -2.65 -13.76 8.87
N PHE A 246 -3.45 -12.77 9.23
CA PHE A 246 -3.15 -11.36 8.91
C PHE A 246 -1.94 -10.80 9.66
N ASN A 247 -1.56 -11.37 10.79
CA ASN A 247 -0.40 -10.89 11.55
C ASN A 247 0.90 -11.57 11.13
N THR A 248 0.85 -12.88 10.90
CA THR A 248 2.04 -13.70 10.63
C THR A 248 2.30 -13.95 9.14
N MET A 249 1.30 -13.69 8.29
CA MET A 249 1.32 -14.04 6.85
C MET A 249 1.48 -15.55 6.59
N GLU A 250 1.28 -16.41 7.61
CA GLU A 250 1.32 -17.85 7.46
C GLU A 250 0.05 -18.37 6.81
N ASN A 251 0.18 -19.36 5.91
CA ASN A 251 -0.96 -20.00 5.28
C ASN A 251 -1.81 -20.74 6.33
N ILE A 252 -3.12 -20.69 6.18
CA ILE A 252 -4.09 -21.33 7.05
C ILE A 252 -4.95 -22.31 6.28
N GLU A 253 -5.37 -23.39 6.92
CA GLU A 253 -6.26 -24.40 6.33
C GLU A 253 -7.75 -24.07 6.54
N ASN A 254 -8.04 -23.37 7.62
CA ASN A 254 -9.41 -22.99 7.98
C ASN A 254 -9.46 -21.52 8.39
N ILE A 255 -10.58 -20.87 8.05
CA ILE A 255 -10.85 -19.48 8.43
C ILE A 255 -10.91 -19.38 9.96
N THR A 256 -10.15 -18.45 10.47
CA THR A 256 -10.08 -18.02 11.87
C THR A 256 -10.46 -16.54 11.98
N ASP A 257 -10.27 -15.95 13.14
CA ASP A 257 -10.70 -14.59 13.46
C ASP A 257 -9.73 -13.50 12.98
N ASN A 258 -8.79 -13.75 12.14
CA ASN A 258 -7.85 -12.73 11.68
C ASN A 258 -7.19 -13.15 10.36
N VAL A 259 -8.00 -13.20 9.31
CA VAL A 259 -7.58 -13.75 8.02
C VAL A 259 -7.50 -12.67 6.96
N LEU A 260 -6.41 -12.66 6.22
CA LEU A 260 -6.25 -11.96 4.95
C LEU A 260 -6.45 -12.94 3.80
N GLY A 261 -7.46 -12.72 2.98
CA GLY A 261 -7.57 -13.34 1.67
C GLY A 261 -7.01 -12.40 0.62
N ALA A 262 -5.94 -12.79 -0.07
CA ALA A 262 -5.22 -11.94 -0.99
C ALA A 262 -5.08 -12.57 -2.38
N VAL A 263 -5.24 -11.74 -3.41
CA VAL A 263 -5.03 -12.10 -4.81
C VAL A 263 -4.06 -11.14 -5.48
N ALA A 264 -3.16 -11.70 -6.29
CA ALA A 264 -2.41 -10.96 -7.28
C ALA A 264 -2.56 -11.64 -8.63
N ALA A 265 -2.76 -10.84 -9.66
CA ALA A 265 -2.89 -11.34 -11.03
C ALA A 265 -2.34 -10.33 -12.02
N PHE A 266 -1.81 -10.84 -13.12
CA PHE A 266 -1.50 -10.05 -14.29
C PHE A 266 -2.73 -9.98 -15.18
N VAL A 267 -3.11 -8.77 -15.58
CA VAL A 267 -4.09 -8.51 -16.63
C VAL A 267 -3.31 -7.97 -17.82
N GLY A 268 -3.15 -8.78 -18.86
CA GLY A 268 -2.13 -8.52 -19.86
C GLY A 268 -0.73 -8.45 -19.22
N LYS A 269 -0.11 -7.27 -19.25
CA LYS A 269 1.19 -7.00 -18.62
C LYS A 269 1.09 -6.33 -17.24
N THR A 270 -0.09 -5.83 -16.88
CA THR A 270 -0.29 -5.05 -15.66
C THR A 270 -0.58 -5.96 -14.48
N ARG A 271 0.28 -5.93 -13.45
CA ARG A 271 0.05 -6.66 -12.21
C ARG A 271 -0.85 -5.87 -11.29
N LEU A 272 -2.00 -6.44 -10.94
CA LEU A 272 -2.97 -5.89 -10.00
C LEU A 272 -3.08 -6.77 -8.76
N ILE A 273 -3.46 -6.16 -7.64
CA ILE A 273 -3.70 -6.84 -6.36
C ILE A 273 -5.02 -6.38 -5.76
N ASP A 274 -5.65 -7.29 -5.03
CA ASP A 274 -6.82 -7.01 -4.21
C ASP A 274 -6.84 -7.94 -2.99
N ASN A 275 -7.64 -7.62 -1.98
CA ASN A 275 -7.74 -8.45 -0.79
C ASN A 275 -9.04 -8.19 -0.02
N PHE A 276 -9.32 -9.07 0.94
CA PHE A 276 -10.31 -8.87 1.98
C PHE A 276 -9.74 -9.28 3.35
N LEU A 277 -10.29 -8.69 4.40
CA LEU A 277 -9.95 -9.02 5.78
C LEU A 277 -11.18 -9.62 6.49
N VAL A 278 -10.94 -10.69 7.21
CA VAL A 278 -11.90 -11.27 8.15
C VAL A 278 -11.42 -10.94 9.56
N GLN A 279 -12.20 -10.20 10.29
CA GLN A 279 -11.92 -9.84 11.70
C GLN A 279 -13.22 -9.91 12.51
N GLY A 280 -13.15 -10.41 13.74
CA GLY A 280 -14.28 -10.42 14.68
C GLY A 280 -15.38 -11.41 14.30
N LEU A 281 -15.06 -12.56 13.73
CA LEU A 281 -16.01 -13.68 13.61
C LEU A 281 -16.39 -14.14 15.02
N LYS A 282 -17.60 -13.81 15.44
CA LYS A 282 -18.20 -14.35 16.69
C LYS A 282 -18.97 -15.62 16.40
#